data_913339145d2eab43f1f969f4d646f390
#
_entry.id   913339145d2eab43f1f969f4d646f390
#
_cell.length_a   1.000
_cell.length_b   1.000
_cell.length_c   1.000
_cell.angle_alpha   90.00
_cell.angle_beta   90.00
_cell.angle_gamma   90.00
#
_symmetry.space_group_name_H-M   'P 1'
#
loop_
_entity.id
_entity.type
_entity.pdbx_description
1 polymer ?
#
loop_
_entity_poly.entity_id
_entity_poly.type
_entity_poly.pdbx_seq_one_letter_code
_entity_poly.pdbx_strand_id
1 'polypeptide(L)'
;KSLLFGVAGGLAGAAISIAACRFANPSAMVYAAPIATAAGLAAAFAAAYFIKKPTDKKIAARLDKELNLQEKVSTRVEFEGKDGIILNKQREDATVKLDEKPVKAVQRKLASVTIPVLVVAAGLFAGSFFMPNIDQFPSHIKDPINSSNIGSVDSIVHVIASNAKEDIDDIDPDTDVNDKIDQIIDRVQNDLDGETDENKRNDIVEAGKDDIDKIVDDANSKDEIGDELVNSDDDALKLLGEAIKAGDEDKITIALGLLKDEINELNGQKLVDKLHAIAAEIRKALENSQIPEGDPLRDALKKLADEFDKEADELQKNLDKGQDTSDQTKDNLDKDIDEANKDINDSINQQNKNQAAGETAKDALDQMKDPTQNGQ
;
A
#
# COMPACT_ATOMS: atom_id res chain seq x y z
N LYS A 1 -23.89 0.21 -17.32
CA LYS A 1 -22.58 0.53 -16.69
C LYS A 1 -22.75 1.51 -15.54
N SER A 2 -23.43 2.66 -15.71
CA SER A 2 -23.62 3.68 -14.66
C SER A 2 -24.23 3.10 -13.38
N LEU A 3 -25.21 2.20 -13.50
CA LEU A 3 -25.83 1.57 -12.34
C LEU A 3 -24.86 0.69 -11.55
N LEU A 4 -23.98 -0.07 -12.23
CA LEU A 4 -22.97 -0.91 -11.58
C LEU A 4 -21.89 -0.07 -10.87
N PHE A 5 -21.46 1.04 -11.49
CA PHE A 5 -20.54 1.98 -10.83
C PHE A 5 -21.20 2.69 -9.64
N GLY A 6 -22.51 3.00 -9.74
CA GLY A 6 -23.26 3.51 -8.60
C GLY A 6 -23.29 2.55 -7.42
N VAL A 7 -23.58 1.27 -7.66
CA VAL A 7 -23.58 0.24 -6.62
C VAL A 7 -22.18 0.06 -6.03
N ALA A 8 -21.12 0.00 -6.86
CA ALA A 8 -19.76 -0.11 -6.37
C ALA A 8 -19.35 1.11 -5.51
N GLY A 9 -19.69 2.33 -5.94
CA GLY A 9 -19.46 3.55 -5.17
C GLY A 9 -20.20 3.58 -3.83
N GLY A 10 -21.45 3.09 -3.81
CA GLY A 10 -22.24 2.97 -2.59
C GLY A 10 -21.61 1.98 -1.59
N LEU A 11 -21.18 0.81 -2.06
CA LEU A 11 -20.52 -0.20 -1.23
C LEU A 11 -19.19 0.30 -0.67
N ALA A 12 -18.38 0.97 -1.50
CA ALA A 12 -17.11 1.55 -1.04
C ALA A 12 -17.34 2.67 0.00
N GLY A 13 -18.31 3.56 -0.23
CA GLY A 13 -18.68 4.60 0.73
C GLY A 13 -19.14 4.02 2.07
N ALA A 14 -19.95 2.95 2.04
CA ALA A 14 -20.38 2.26 3.24
C ALA A 14 -19.20 1.62 3.99
N ALA A 15 -18.28 0.95 3.29
CA ALA A 15 -17.10 0.32 3.89
C ALA A 15 -16.22 1.35 4.62
N ILE A 16 -15.91 2.48 3.97
CA ILE A 16 -15.13 3.57 4.56
C ILE A 16 -15.83 4.15 5.79
N SER A 17 -17.16 4.37 5.71
CA SER A 17 -17.92 4.91 6.84
C SER A 17 -17.97 3.94 8.03
N ILE A 18 -18.16 2.64 7.76
CA ILE A 18 -18.14 1.60 8.81
C ILE A 18 -16.78 1.57 9.49
N ALA A 19 -15.70 1.55 8.71
CA ALA A 19 -14.34 1.59 9.25
C ALA A 19 -14.12 2.84 10.11
N ALA A 20 -14.39 4.03 9.58
CA ALA A 20 -14.23 5.28 10.31
C ALA A 20 -15.05 5.33 11.62
N CYS A 21 -16.30 4.86 11.60
CA CYS A 21 -17.13 4.84 12.81
C CYS A 21 -16.63 3.84 13.85
N ARG A 22 -16.02 2.72 13.42
CA ARG A 22 -15.44 1.75 14.36
C ARG A 22 -14.26 2.32 15.15
N PHE A 23 -13.46 3.20 14.51
CA PHE A 23 -12.31 3.83 15.16
C PHE A 23 -12.66 5.11 15.94
N ALA A 24 -13.66 5.88 15.49
CA ALA A 24 -13.97 7.17 16.11
C ALA A 24 -15.16 7.10 17.10
N ASN A 25 -16.27 6.51 16.68
CA ASN A 25 -17.49 6.43 17.49
C ASN A 25 -18.37 5.27 16.98
N PRO A 26 -18.29 4.08 17.60
CA PRO A 26 -19.06 2.91 17.18
C PRO A 26 -20.59 3.11 17.21
N SER A 27 -21.13 3.93 18.11
CA SER A 27 -22.57 4.21 18.20
C SER A 27 -23.09 5.04 17.03
N ALA A 28 -22.25 5.83 16.36
CA ALA A 28 -22.60 6.58 15.18
C ALA A 28 -22.79 5.72 13.93
N MET A 29 -22.32 4.47 13.93
CA MET A 29 -22.34 3.55 12.79
C MET A 29 -23.76 3.33 12.24
N VAL A 30 -24.77 3.28 13.10
CA VAL A 30 -26.18 3.05 12.73
C VAL A 30 -26.70 4.13 11.77
N TYR A 31 -26.23 5.37 11.93
CA TYR A 31 -26.66 6.51 11.09
C TYR A 31 -25.64 6.84 9.98
N ALA A 32 -24.35 6.73 10.26
CA ALA A 32 -23.31 7.14 9.34
C ALA A 32 -23.18 6.19 8.14
N ALA A 33 -23.31 4.89 8.33
CA ALA A 33 -23.21 3.91 7.24
C ALA A 33 -24.32 4.08 6.18
N PRO A 34 -25.61 4.20 6.52
CA PRO A 34 -26.66 4.47 5.53
C PRO A 34 -26.48 5.79 4.80
N ILE A 35 -26.08 6.86 5.51
CA ILE A 35 -25.84 8.18 4.92
C ILE A 35 -24.68 8.13 3.91
N ALA A 36 -23.56 7.51 4.27
CA ALA A 36 -22.41 7.39 3.40
C ALA A 36 -22.69 6.47 2.18
N THR A 37 -23.49 5.43 2.37
CA THR A 37 -23.97 4.59 1.26
C THR A 37 -24.80 5.40 0.27
N ALA A 38 -25.75 6.18 0.76
CA ALA A 38 -26.60 7.03 -0.07
C ALA A 38 -25.78 8.12 -0.79
N ALA A 39 -24.84 8.76 -0.10
CA ALA A 39 -23.93 9.75 -0.68
C ALA A 39 -23.01 9.13 -1.75
N GLY A 40 -22.42 7.96 -1.50
CA GLY A 40 -21.61 7.23 -2.46
C GLY A 40 -22.39 6.82 -3.72
N LEU A 41 -23.62 6.33 -3.54
CA LEU A 41 -24.53 6.06 -4.66
C LEU A 41 -24.82 7.33 -5.47
N ALA A 42 -25.20 8.42 -4.83
CA ALA A 42 -25.52 9.68 -5.50
C ALA A 42 -24.32 10.26 -6.25
N ALA A 43 -23.14 10.27 -5.65
CA ALA A 43 -21.90 10.72 -6.27
C ALA A 43 -21.51 9.87 -7.50
N ALA A 44 -21.64 8.54 -7.41
CA ALA A 44 -21.35 7.65 -8.52
C ALA A 44 -22.36 7.78 -9.67
N PHE A 45 -23.65 8.00 -9.37
CA PHE A 45 -24.65 8.31 -10.39
C PHE A 45 -24.38 9.65 -11.06
N ALA A 46 -24.05 10.69 -10.30
CA ALA A 46 -23.68 12.00 -10.84
C ALA A 46 -22.44 11.90 -11.75
N ALA A 47 -21.37 11.25 -11.30
CA ALA A 47 -20.19 11.03 -12.10
C ALA A 47 -20.50 10.27 -13.40
N ALA A 48 -21.32 9.21 -13.33
CA ALA A 48 -21.74 8.46 -14.50
C ALA A 48 -22.61 9.27 -15.46
N TYR A 49 -23.40 10.22 -14.96
CA TYR A 49 -24.20 11.14 -15.76
C TYR A 49 -23.32 12.15 -16.52
N PHE A 50 -22.29 12.69 -15.86
CA PHE A 50 -21.36 13.66 -16.46
C PHE A 50 -20.28 13.01 -17.34
N ILE A 51 -20.08 11.68 -17.31
CA ILE A 51 -19.21 10.99 -18.25
C ILE A 51 -19.78 11.20 -19.66
N LYS A 52 -19.08 11.97 -20.48
CA LYS A 52 -19.45 12.27 -21.86
C LYS A 52 -19.81 10.99 -22.60
N LYS A 53 -21.00 10.94 -23.20
CA LYS A 53 -21.39 9.85 -24.09
C LYS A 53 -20.30 9.68 -25.15
N PRO A 54 -19.89 8.45 -25.48
CA PRO A 54 -18.90 8.26 -26.53
C PRO A 54 -19.40 8.89 -27.83
N THR A 55 -18.54 9.64 -28.51
CA THR A 55 -18.86 10.26 -29.80
C THR A 55 -19.10 9.18 -30.85
N ASP A 56 -19.95 9.48 -31.85
CA ASP A 56 -20.26 8.55 -32.95
C ASP A 56 -18.98 8.03 -33.64
N LYS A 57 -17.95 8.87 -33.77
CA LYS A 57 -16.62 8.47 -34.26
C LYS A 57 -15.99 7.36 -33.42
N LYS A 58 -16.04 7.43 -32.08
CA LYS A 58 -15.50 6.39 -31.20
C LYS A 58 -16.32 5.10 -31.25
N ILE A 59 -17.62 5.22 -31.43
CA ILE A 59 -18.52 4.06 -31.60
C ILE A 59 -18.22 3.38 -32.92
N ALA A 60 -18.10 4.14 -34.00
CA ALA A 60 -17.79 3.67 -35.34
C ALA A 60 -16.44 2.94 -35.40
N ALA A 61 -15.38 3.55 -34.85
CA ALA A 61 -14.05 2.94 -34.81
C ALA A 61 -14.03 1.62 -33.99
N ARG A 62 -14.85 1.53 -32.94
CA ARG A 62 -14.99 0.31 -32.18
C ARG A 62 -15.74 -0.78 -32.95
N LEU A 63 -16.81 -0.42 -33.68
CA LEU A 63 -17.54 -1.35 -34.54
C LEU A 63 -16.65 -1.88 -35.66
N ASP A 64 -15.86 -1.02 -36.30
CA ASP A 64 -14.90 -1.42 -37.33
C ASP A 64 -13.89 -2.44 -36.79
N LYS A 65 -13.37 -2.22 -35.58
CA LYS A 65 -12.40 -3.11 -34.94
C LYS A 65 -13.04 -4.45 -34.51
N GLU A 66 -14.19 -4.43 -33.87
CA GLU A 66 -14.84 -5.63 -33.35
C GLU A 66 -15.45 -6.52 -34.47
N LEU A 67 -15.91 -5.91 -35.54
CA LEU A 67 -16.52 -6.61 -36.69
C LEU A 67 -15.56 -6.79 -37.87
N ASN A 68 -14.30 -6.34 -37.74
CA ASN A 68 -13.28 -6.36 -38.80
C ASN A 68 -13.79 -5.77 -40.13
N LEU A 69 -14.32 -4.53 -40.04
CA LEU A 69 -14.95 -3.85 -41.19
C LEU A 69 -14.01 -2.92 -41.97
N GLN A 70 -12.71 -2.93 -41.67
CA GLN A 70 -11.70 -2.15 -42.37
C GLN A 70 -12.05 -0.64 -42.47
N GLU A 71 -12.41 -0.05 -41.32
CA GLU A 71 -12.71 1.38 -41.18
C GLU A 71 -13.94 1.90 -41.97
N LYS A 72 -14.78 1.02 -42.50
CA LYS A 72 -15.93 1.41 -43.33
C LYS A 72 -16.99 2.21 -42.57
N VAL A 73 -17.24 1.86 -41.31
CA VAL A 73 -18.21 2.57 -40.46
C VAL A 73 -17.63 3.91 -40.00
N SER A 74 -16.36 3.95 -39.64
CA SER A 74 -15.68 5.20 -39.25
C SER A 74 -15.65 6.19 -40.43
N THR A 75 -15.34 5.73 -41.62
CA THR A 75 -15.39 6.54 -42.84
C THR A 75 -16.80 7.05 -43.12
N ARG A 76 -17.83 6.23 -42.96
CA ARG A 76 -19.23 6.65 -43.11
C ARG A 76 -19.61 7.80 -42.18
N VAL A 77 -19.24 7.71 -40.91
CA VAL A 77 -19.50 8.73 -39.88
C VAL A 77 -18.71 10.02 -40.17
N GLU A 78 -17.46 9.88 -40.65
CA GLU A 78 -16.58 11.02 -40.93
C GLU A 78 -17.06 11.86 -42.12
N PHE A 79 -17.67 11.23 -43.09
CA PHE A 79 -18.17 11.87 -44.30
C PHE A 79 -19.71 12.04 -44.27
N GLU A 80 -20.35 11.93 -43.09
CA GLU A 80 -21.78 12.18 -42.94
C GLU A 80 -22.12 13.60 -43.37
N GLY A 81 -23.12 13.74 -44.29
CA GLY A 81 -23.55 15.04 -44.82
C GLY A 81 -22.76 15.56 -46.03
N LYS A 82 -21.73 14.82 -46.50
CA LYS A 82 -21.03 15.18 -47.73
C LYS A 82 -21.53 14.33 -48.91
N ASP A 83 -21.87 14.96 -50.03
CA ASP A 83 -22.36 14.27 -51.23
C ASP A 83 -21.25 14.00 -52.26
N GLY A 84 -21.27 12.81 -52.86
CA GLY A 84 -20.35 12.36 -53.88
C GLY A 84 -20.63 10.92 -54.28
N ILE A 85 -20.48 10.60 -55.59
CA ILE A 85 -20.80 9.27 -56.13
C ILE A 85 -19.98 8.17 -55.40
N ILE A 86 -18.71 8.44 -55.11
CA ILE A 86 -17.82 7.52 -54.38
C ILE A 86 -18.23 7.37 -52.94
N LEU A 87 -18.59 8.48 -52.27
CA LEU A 87 -19.03 8.51 -50.86
C LEU A 87 -20.38 7.78 -50.66
N ASN A 88 -21.28 7.92 -51.62
CA ASN A 88 -22.58 7.21 -51.58
C ASN A 88 -22.38 5.70 -51.72
N LYS A 89 -21.48 5.26 -52.59
CA LYS A 89 -21.16 3.84 -52.76
C LYS A 89 -20.45 3.25 -51.55
N GLN A 90 -19.58 4.03 -50.88
CA GLN A 90 -18.95 3.62 -49.60
C GLN A 90 -20.00 3.53 -48.46
N ARG A 91 -20.97 4.42 -48.40
CA ARG A 91 -22.09 4.36 -47.42
C ARG A 91 -22.96 3.12 -47.64
N GLU A 92 -23.24 2.78 -48.90
CA GLU A 92 -24.01 1.60 -49.26
C GLU A 92 -23.26 0.33 -48.88
N ASP A 93 -21.98 0.24 -49.22
CA ASP A 93 -21.11 -0.91 -48.86
C ASP A 93 -20.95 -1.07 -47.33
N ALA A 94 -20.81 0.03 -46.60
CA ALA A 94 -20.77 0.01 -45.13
C ALA A 94 -22.08 -0.48 -44.53
N THR A 95 -23.25 -0.09 -45.14
CA THR A 95 -24.59 -0.51 -44.63
C THR A 95 -24.80 -2.01 -44.91
N VAL A 96 -24.52 -2.47 -46.12
CA VAL A 96 -24.67 -3.89 -46.47
C VAL A 96 -23.81 -4.76 -45.59
N LYS A 97 -22.56 -4.39 -45.33
CA LYS A 97 -21.65 -5.17 -44.49
C LYS A 97 -22.02 -5.14 -43.00
N LEU A 98 -22.69 -4.08 -42.53
CA LEU A 98 -23.24 -4.03 -41.17
C LEU A 98 -24.46 -4.95 -41.03
N ASP A 99 -25.31 -4.99 -42.07
CA ASP A 99 -26.52 -5.82 -42.11
C ASP A 99 -26.18 -7.32 -42.24
N GLU A 100 -25.07 -7.67 -42.89
CA GLU A 100 -24.56 -9.04 -43.00
C GLU A 100 -24.02 -9.58 -41.65
N LYS A 101 -23.59 -8.70 -40.78
CA LYS A 101 -23.04 -9.10 -39.47
C LYS A 101 -24.02 -8.71 -38.35
N PRO A 102 -24.68 -9.68 -37.70
CA PRO A 102 -25.67 -9.37 -36.67
C PRO A 102 -25.02 -8.57 -35.53
N VAL A 103 -25.64 -7.45 -35.17
CA VAL A 103 -25.20 -6.56 -34.06
C VAL A 103 -25.06 -7.31 -32.74
N LYS A 104 -25.68 -8.50 -32.62
CA LYS A 104 -25.48 -9.43 -31.49
C LYS A 104 -24.06 -9.99 -31.37
N ALA A 105 -23.26 -9.92 -32.47
CA ALA A 105 -21.85 -10.34 -32.45
C ALA A 105 -20.94 -9.34 -31.72
N VAL A 106 -21.39 -8.08 -31.55
CA VAL A 106 -20.70 -7.12 -30.69
C VAL A 106 -20.99 -7.49 -29.23
N GLN A 107 -20.24 -8.46 -28.72
CA GLN A 107 -20.34 -8.82 -27.31
C GLN A 107 -20.07 -7.58 -26.46
N ARG A 108 -21.03 -7.23 -25.62
CA ARG A 108 -20.83 -6.23 -24.59
C ARG A 108 -19.78 -6.79 -23.66
N LYS A 109 -18.52 -6.42 -23.83
CA LYS A 109 -17.48 -6.64 -22.82
C LYS A 109 -17.80 -5.80 -21.59
N LEU A 110 -18.91 -6.14 -20.93
CA LEU A 110 -19.28 -5.61 -19.61
C LEU A 110 -18.36 -6.19 -18.54
N ALA A 111 -17.73 -7.34 -18.85
CA ALA A 111 -17.17 -8.21 -17.86
C ALA A 111 -15.72 -7.88 -17.44
N SER A 112 -14.93 -7.16 -18.27
CA SER A 112 -13.49 -7.10 -17.99
C SER A 112 -13.07 -6.13 -16.88
N VAL A 113 -13.82 -5.06 -16.66
CA VAL A 113 -13.45 -4.05 -15.62
C VAL A 113 -14.56 -3.89 -14.57
N THR A 114 -15.84 -3.95 -14.96
CA THR A 114 -16.95 -3.67 -14.04
C THR A 114 -17.22 -4.79 -13.03
N ILE A 115 -16.98 -6.06 -13.40
CA ILE A 115 -17.16 -7.20 -12.47
C ILE A 115 -16.05 -7.22 -11.42
N PRO A 116 -14.74 -7.13 -11.79
CA PRO A 116 -13.68 -7.02 -10.78
C PRO A 116 -13.89 -5.87 -9.79
N VAL A 117 -14.22 -4.67 -10.28
CA VAL A 117 -14.48 -3.51 -9.40
C VAL A 117 -15.65 -3.78 -8.45
N LEU A 118 -16.72 -4.43 -8.90
CA LEU A 118 -17.85 -4.77 -8.05
C LEU A 118 -17.45 -5.83 -7.00
N VAL A 119 -16.65 -6.82 -7.37
CA VAL A 119 -16.17 -7.87 -6.46
C VAL A 119 -15.27 -7.28 -5.38
N VAL A 120 -14.33 -6.39 -5.75
CA VAL A 120 -13.47 -5.69 -4.79
C VAL A 120 -14.31 -4.81 -3.85
N ALA A 121 -15.24 -4.02 -4.38
CA ALA A 121 -16.11 -3.18 -3.55
C ALA A 121 -16.99 -4.01 -2.60
N ALA A 122 -17.49 -5.16 -3.04
CA ALA A 122 -18.26 -6.08 -2.20
C ALA A 122 -17.38 -6.76 -1.14
N GLY A 123 -16.14 -7.10 -1.50
CA GLY A 123 -15.14 -7.65 -0.57
C GLY A 123 -14.77 -6.66 0.53
N LEU A 124 -14.48 -5.41 0.18
CA LEU A 124 -14.22 -4.35 1.14
C LEU A 124 -15.41 -4.09 2.06
N PHE A 125 -16.63 -4.08 1.50
CA PHE A 125 -17.85 -3.91 2.29
C PHE A 125 -18.05 -5.09 3.27
N ALA A 126 -17.93 -6.33 2.80
CA ALA A 126 -18.03 -7.50 3.66
C ALA A 126 -16.90 -7.52 4.70
N GLY A 127 -15.65 -7.23 4.29
CA GLY A 127 -14.50 -7.17 5.19
C GLY A 127 -14.67 -6.14 6.31
N SER A 128 -15.31 -5.00 6.03
CA SER A 128 -15.55 -3.96 7.05
C SER A 128 -16.42 -4.42 8.23
N PHE A 129 -17.22 -5.47 8.05
CA PHE A 129 -17.98 -6.07 9.17
C PHE A 129 -17.13 -6.97 10.07
N PHE A 130 -16.04 -7.49 9.54
CA PHE A 130 -15.10 -8.35 10.29
C PHE A 130 -13.95 -7.55 10.92
N MET A 131 -13.84 -6.24 10.61
CA MET A 131 -12.89 -5.39 11.33
C MET A 131 -13.28 -5.35 12.81
N PRO A 132 -12.33 -5.61 13.74
CA PRO A 132 -12.60 -5.47 15.17
C PRO A 132 -13.02 -4.03 15.47
N ASN A 133 -13.93 -3.86 16.40
CA ASN A 133 -14.21 -2.52 16.95
C ASN A 133 -12.99 -2.08 17.76
N ILE A 134 -12.77 -0.78 17.87
CA ILE A 134 -11.74 -0.23 18.77
C ILE A 134 -11.88 -0.79 20.18
N ASP A 135 -13.10 -1.19 20.58
CA ASP A 135 -13.40 -1.84 21.84
C ASP A 135 -12.96 -3.31 21.94
N GLN A 136 -12.55 -3.92 20.81
CA GLN A 136 -12.06 -5.31 20.74
C GLN A 136 -10.53 -5.37 20.58
N PHE A 137 -9.88 -4.24 20.25
CA PHE A 137 -8.48 -4.13 20.59
C PHE A 137 -8.40 -4.13 22.11
N PRO A 138 -7.59 -4.97 22.72
CA PRO A 138 -7.41 -4.96 24.16
C PRO A 138 -6.83 -3.60 24.55
N SER A 139 -7.68 -2.60 24.65
CA SER A 139 -7.38 -1.42 25.41
C SER A 139 -7.59 -1.83 26.86
N HIS A 140 -6.55 -2.37 27.48
CA HIS A 140 -6.53 -2.64 28.91
C HIS A 140 -6.80 -1.36 29.75
N ILE A 141 -6.89 -0.21 29.10
CA ILE A 141 -7.28 1.10 29.65
C ILE A 141 -8.82 1.24 29.80
N LYS A 142 -9.63 0.18 29.59
CA LYS A 142 -11.10 0.27 29.65
C LYS A 142 -11.76 -0.02 30.97
N ASP A 143 -11.05 -0.50 31.94
CA ASP A 143 -11.57 -0.41 33.29
C ASP A 143 -11.43 1.06 33.70
N PRO A 144 -12.56 1.79 33.88
CA PRO A 144 -12.48 3.10 34.51
C PRO A 144 -11.77 2.83 35.82
N ILE A 145 -10.56 3.36 35.98
CA ILE A 145 -9.80 3.27 37.21
C ILE A 145 -10.78 3.65 38.28
N ASN A 146 -11.22 2.65 39.03
CA ASN A 146 -12.30 2.83 39.99
C ASN A 146 -11.68 3.70 41.07
N SER A 147 -11.89 5.01 40.98
CA SER A 147 -11.26 6.06 41.78
C SER A 147 -11.45 5.88 43.29
N SER A 148 -12.17 4.83 43.69
CA SER A 148 -12.37 4.48 45.08
C SER A 148 -11.21 3.68 45.74
N ASN A 149 -10.22 3.20 44.97
CA ASN A 149 -9.10 2.39 45.48
C ASN A 149 -7.70 2.91 45.14
N ILE A 150 -7.57 4.04 44.42
CA ILE A 150 -6.27 4.56 44.01
C ILE A 150 -5.83 5.63 45.01
N GLY A 151 -4.96 5.24 45.91
CA GLY A 151 -4.53 6.06 47.04
C GLY A 151 -3.50 7.16 46.71
N SER A 152 -2.91 7.18 45.53
CA SER A 152 -1.95 8.21 45.12
C SER A 152 -1.81 8.31 43.59
N VAL A 153 -1.38 9.46 43.11
CA VAL A 153 -1.02 9.70 41.69
C VAL A 153 0.01 8.67 41.21
N ASP A 154 0.96 8.30 42.07
CA ASP A 154 2.00 7.32 41.78
C ASP A 154 1.42 5.94 41.42
N SER A 155 0.35 5.53 42.11
CA SER A 155 -0.34 4.25 41.81
C SER A 155 -0.96 4.24 40.42
N ILE A 156 -1.43 5.38 39.91
CA ILE A 156 -2.01 5.52 38.57
C ILE A 156 -0.87 5.43 37.52
N VAL A 157 0.24 6.12 37.75
CA VAL A 157 1.43 6.08 36.89
C VAL A 157 1.94 4.64 36.75
N HIS A 158 2.01 3.88 37.84
CA HIS A 158 2.41 2.47 37.79
C HIS A 158 1.46 1.59 36.97
N VAL A 159 0.15 1.81 37.07
CA VAL A 159 -0.84 1.07 36.26
C VAL A 159 -0.69 1.40 34.77
N ILE A 160 -0.51 2.67 34.43
CA ILE A 160 -0.30 3.09 33.04
C ILE A 160 0.98 2.46 32.46
N ALA A 161 2.09 2.49 33.23
CA ALA A 161 3.36 1.86 32.82
C ALA A 161 3.22 0.36 32.57
N SER A 162 2.55 -0.35 33.48
CA SER A 162 2.35 -1.80 33.36
C SER A 162 1.49 -2.16 32.14
N ASN A 163 0.42 -1.41 31.90
CA ASN A 163 -0.46 -1.65 30.75
C ASN A 163 0.26 -1.34 29.44
N ALA A 164 1.04 -0.26 29.38
CA ALA A 164 1.82 0.08 28.19
C ALA A 164 2.80 -1.02 27.80
N LYS A 165 3.49 -1.61 28.77
CA LYS A 165 4.42 -2.73 28.51
C LYS A 165 3.68 -3.97 28.00
N GLU A 166 2.52 -4.31 28.56
CA GLU A 166 1.69 -5.42 28.09
C GLU A 166 1.22 -5.16 26.64
N ASP A 167 0.76 -3.92 26.33
CA ASP A 167 0.34 -3.55 24.98
C ASP A 167 1.50 -3.59 23.96
N ILE A 168 2.73 -3.23 24.38
CA ILE A 168 3.95 -3.31 23.55
C ILE A 168 4.34 -4.76 23.31
N ASP A 169 4.31 -5.61 24.33
CA ASP A 169 4.58 -7.05 24.20
C ASP A 169 3.57 -7.74 23.27
N ASP A 170 2.31 -7.30 23.27
CA ASP A 170 1.27 -7.80 22.35
C ASP A 170 1.54 -7.43 20.88
N ILE A 171 2.24 -6.32 20.61
CA ILE A 171 2.62 -5.91 19.25
C ILE A 171 3.72 -6.83 18.71
N ASP A 172 4.79 -7.04 19.47
CA ASP A 172 5.91 -7.91 19.09
C ASP A 172 6.72 -8.36 20.31
N PRO A 173 6.45 -9.55 20.85
CA PRO A 173 7.10 -10.01 22.08
C PRO A 173 8.62 -10.23 21.87
N ASP A 174 9.37 -9.95 22.91
CA ASP A 174 10.80 -10.30 23.06
C ASP A 174 11.75 -9.68 22.01
N THR A 175 11.58 -8.41 21.64
CA THR A 175 12.52 -7.70 20.76
C THR A 175 13.45 -6.76 21.53
N ASP A 176 14.69 -6.59 21.03
CA ASP A 176 15.65 -5.64 21.59
C ASP A 176 15.10 -4.19 21.65
N VAL A 177 14.19 -3.83 20.74
CA VAL A 177 13.54 -2.51 20.69
C VAL A 177 12.56 -2.39 21.85
N ASN A 178 11.71 -3.38 22.04
CA ASN A 178 10.73 -3.40 23.13
C ASN A 178 11.41 -3.37 24.49
N ASP A 179 12.47 -4.18 24.69
CA ASP A 179 13.27 -4.17 25.91
C ASP A 179 13.83 -2.79 26.25
N LYS A 180 14.28 -2.04 25.24
CA LYS A 180 14.79 -0.67 25.43
C LYS A 180 13.68 0.33 25.72
N ILE A 181 12.55 0.21 25.04
CA ILE A 181 11.35 1.04 25.30
C ILE A 181 10.86 0.81 26.72
N ASP A 182 10.78 -0.43 27.18
CA ASP A 182 10.40 -0.81 28.53
C ASP A 182 11.31 -0.20 29.59
N GLN A 183 12.63 -0.18 29.34
CA GLN A 183 13.59 0.47 30.24
C GLN A 183 13.34 1.99 30.33
N ILE A 184 12.92 2.63 29.23
CA ILE A 184 12.57 4.05 29.25
C ILE A 184 11.28 4.27 30.03
N ILE A 185 10.26 3.44 29.82
CA ILE A 185 9.00 3.51 30.59
C ILE A 185 9.28 3.37 32.07
N ASP A 186 10.11 2.38 32.48
CA ASP A 186 10.50 2.18 33.89
C ASP A 186 11.24 3.39 34.46
N ARG A 187 12.18 3.96 33.71
CA ARG A 187 12.90 5.15 34.11
C ARG A 187 11.96 6.34 34.32
N VAL A 188 11.12 6.64 33.34
CA VAL A 188 10.15 7.75 33.39
C VAL A 188 9.18 7.55 34.57
N GLN A 189 8.68 6.33 34.78
CA GLN A 189 7.84 6.00 35.91
C GLN A 189 8.55 6.31 37.24
N ASN A 190 9.79 5.86 37.40
CA ASN A 190 10.58 6.09 38.63
C ASN A 190 10.87 7.59 38.86
N ASP A 191 11.15 8.34 37.78
CA ASP A 191 11.46 9.77 37.88
C ASP A 191 10.19 10.61 38.17
N LEU A 192 9.00 10.12 37.76
CA LEU A 192 7.71 10.72 38.08
C LEU A 192 7.25 10.41 39.50
N ASP A 193 7.77 9.35 40.16
CA ASP A 193 7.34 8.92 41.45
C ASP A 193 7.65 10.01 42.52
N GLY A 194 6.60 10.53 43.18
CA GLY A 194 6.69 11.61 44.15
C GLY A 194 6.94 13.02 43.55
N GLU A 195 7.09 13.20 42.22
CA GLU A 195 7.24 14.51 41.62
C GLU A 195 5.89 15.23 41.50
N THR A 196 5.80 16.41 42.09
CA THR A 196 4.56 17.22 42.17
C THR A 196 4.64 18.50 41.31
N ASP A 197 5.84 18.86 40.80
CA ASP A 197 6.02 20.02 39.93
C ASP A 197 5.65 19.66 38.48
N GLU A 198 4.59 20.28 37.98
CA GLU A 198 4.07 20.03 36.62
C GLU A 198 5.12 20.30 35.52
N ASN A 199 5.98 21.31 35.68
CA ASN A 199 7.01 21.59 34.68
C ASN A 199 8.05 20.46 34.65
N LYS A 200 8.47 19.95 35.82
CA LYS A 200 9.41 18.85 35.89
C LYS A 200 8.82 17.54 35.35
N ARG A 201 7.55 17.28 35.65
CA ARG A 201 6.84 16.12 35.06
C ARG A 201 6.83 16.19 33.53
N ASN A 202 6.57 17.40 32.98
CA ASN A 202 6.66 17.62 31.55
C ASN A 202 8.06 17.34 30.99
N ASP A 203 9.10 17.86 31.64
CA ASP A 203 10.50 17.68 31.20
C ASP A 203 10.91 16.19 31.23
N ILE A 204 10.48 15.43 32.23
CA ILE A 204 10.74 13.99 32.36
C ILE A 204 10.05 13.22 31.23
N VAL A 205 8.79 13.50 30.94
CA VAL A 205 8.02 12.83 29.88
C VAL A 205 8.59 13.15 28.50
N GLU A 206 8.88 14.42 28.22
CA GLU A 206 9.46 14.81 26.92
C GLU A 206 10.86 14.18 26.70
N ALA A 207 11.70 14.13 27.74
CA ALA A 207 12.99 13.42 27.65
C ALA A 207 12.79 11.91 27.38
N GLY A 208 11.77 11.28 27.97
CA GLY A 208 11.42 9.89 27.69
C GLY A 208 10.98 9.67 26.25
N LYS A 209 10.15 10.56 25.71
CA LYS A 209 9.72 10.51 24.31
C LYS A 209 10.88 10.68 23.33
N ASP A 210 11.75 11.66 23.58
CA ASP A 210 12.94 11.89 22.77
C ASP A 210 13.85 10.64 22.72
N ASP A 211 13.95 9.91 23.84
CA ASP A 211 14.74 8.69 23.87
C ASP A 211 14.04 7.51 23.17
N ILE A 212 12.70 7.42 23.24
CA ILE A 212 11.93 6.46 22.44
C ILE A 212 12.08 6.75 20.95
N ASP A 213 11.93 8.01 20.53
CA ASP A 213 12.11 8.41 19.13
C ASP A 213 13.50 7.98 18.61
N LYS A 214 14.57 8.21 19.36
CA LYS A 214 15.92 7.75 18.97
C LYS A 214 15.99 6.23 18.79
N ILE A 215 15.40 5.45 19.69
CA ILE A 215 15.42 3.98 19.59
C ILE A 215 14.65 3.51 18.35
N VAL A 216 13.49 4.10 18.09
CA VAL A 216 12.66 3.76 16.93
C VAL A 216 13.34 4.20 15.64
N ASP A 217 13.92 5.40 15.59
CA ASP A 217 14.65 5.92 14.43
C ASP A 217 15.89 5.06 14.14
N ASP A 218 16.68 4.70 15.18
CA ASP A 218 17.84 3.82 15.02
C ASP A 218 17.48 2.41 14.51
N ALA A 219 16.25 1.96 14.77
CA ALA A 219 15.73 0.67 14.31
C ALA A 219 14.95 0.75 12.99
N ASN A 220 14.85 1.94 12.38
CA ASN A 220 14.01 2.19 11.21
C ASN A 220 14.86 2.68 10.02
N SER A 221 15.23 1.76 9.16
CA SER A 221 16.04 2.03 7.96
C SER A 221 15.23 2.33 6.70
N LYS A 222 13.91 2.12 6.75
CA LYS A 222 13.03 2.20 5.56
C LYS A 222 13.02 3.58 4.91
N ASP A 223 13.04 4.64 5.70
CA ASP A 223 12.94 6.00 5.17
C ASP A 223 14.22 6.39 4.41
N GLU A 224 15.41 6.12 4.97
CA GLU A 224 16.68 6.45 4.33
C GLU A 224 16.92 5.61 3.06
N ILE A 225 16.73 4.30 3.14
CA ILE A 225 16.88 3.41 1.99
C ILE A 225 15.82 3.72 0.92
N GLY A 226 14.58 3.96 1.34
CA GLY A 226 13.49 4.33 0.44
C GLY A 226 13.75 5.64 -0.29
N ASP A 227 14.23 6.68 0.40
CA ASP A 227 14.58 7.96 -0.21
C ASP A 227 15.70 7.84 -1.26
N GLU A 228 16.72 7.01 -1.00
CA GLU A 228 17.79 6.76 -1.97
C GLU A 228 17.31 5.97 -3.19
N LEU A 229 16.45 4.97 -3.01
CA LEU A 229 15.86 4.21 -4.12
C LEU A 229 14.91 5.05 -4.98
N VAL A 230 14.18 5.99 -4.39
CA VAL A 230 13.33 6.94 -5.15
C VAL A 230 14.16 7.81 -6.11
N ASN A 231 15.43 8.05 -5.82
CA ASN A 231 16.36 8.78 -6.68
C ASN A 231 16.98 7.92 -7.79
N SER A 232 16.66 6.64 -7.91
CA SER A 232 17.13 5.77 -8.99
C SER A 232 16.67 6.27 -10.37
N ASP A 233 17.40 5.93 -11.41
CA ASP A 233 16.96 6.16 -12.79
C ASP A 233 15.95 5.09 -13.28
N ASP A 234 15.82 3.98 -12.56
CA ASP A 234 14.93 2.86 -12.85
C ASP A 234 13.55 3.07 -12.24
N ASP A 235 12.49 2.99 -13.05
CA ASP A 235 11.13 3.29 -12.60
C ASP A 235 10.58 2.23 -11.63
N ALA A 236 10.96 0.95 -11.76
CA ALA A 236 10.57 -0.10 -10.82
C ALA A 236 11.27 0.07 -9.47
N LEU A 237 12.56 0.45 -9.45
CA LEU A 237 13.28 0.77 -8.23
C LEU A 237 12.74 2.02 -7.53
N LYS A 238 12.30 3.05 -8.27
CA LYS A 238 11.61 4.21 -7.68
C LYS A 238 10.35 3.79 -6.95
N LEU A 239 9.51 2.97 -7.60
CA LEU A 239 8.28 2.47 -6.99
C LEU A 239 8.58 1.59 -5.77
N LEU A 240 9.65 0.79 -5.81
CA LEU A 240 10.11 0.02 -4.67
C LEU A 240 10.52 0.95 -3.52
N GLY A 241 11.26 2.02 -3.80
CA GLY A 241 11.64 3.03 -2.81
C GLY A 241 10.44 3.71 -2.17
N GLU A 242 9.46 4.14 -2.97
CA GLU A 242 8.20 4.71 -2.47
C GLU A 242 7.42 3.72 -1.60
N ALA A 243 7.38 2.45 -1.97
CA ALA A 243 6.69 1.40 -1.25
C ALA A 243 7.38 1.06 0.08
N ILE A 244 8.70 0.95 0.09
CA ILE A 244 9.53 0.75 1.28
C ILE A 244 9.33 1.90 2.27
N LYS A 245 9.44 3.14 1.81
CA LYS A 245 9.22 4.33 2.63
C LYS A 245 7.82 4.38 3.23
N ALA A 246 6.80 3.99 2.47
CA ALA A 246 5.43 3.90 2.96
C ALA A 246 5.18 2.73 3.93
N GLY A 247 6.10 1.77 4.03
CA GLY A 247 5.91 0.54 4.80
C GLY A 247 4.80 -0.36 4.24
N ASP A 248 4.57 -0.32 2.91
CA ASP A 248 3.42 -0.93 2.23
C ASP A 248 3.85 -2.23 1.52
N GLU A 249 3.65 -3.36 2.19
CA GLU A 249 4.03 -4.70 1.70
C GLU A 249 3.39 -5.06 0.35
N ASP A 250 2.14 -4.64 0.11
CA ASP A 250 1.46 -4.90 -1.15
C ASP A 250 2.13 -4.13 -2.30
N LYS A 251 2.51 -2.88 -2.07
CA LYS A 251 3.21 -2.07 -3.07
C LYS A 251 4.64 -2.55 -3.32
N ILE A 252 5.35 -3.04 -2.30
CA ILE A 252 6.66 -3.68 -2.45
C ILE A 252 6.53 -4.87 -3.41
N THR A 253 5.56 -5.75 -3.17
CA THR A 253 5.28 -6.90 -4.04
C THR A 253 4.96 -6.48 -5.48
N ILE A 254 4.19 -5.40 -5.66
CA ILE A 254 3.88 -4.85 -6.99
C ILE A 254 5.13 -4.30 -7.68
N ALA A 255 5.97 -3.55 -6.97
CA ALA A 255 7.18 -2.95 -7.53
C ALA A 255 8.19 -4.03 -7.96
N LEU A 256 8.41 -5.06 -7.14
CA LEU A 256 9.25 -6.20 -7.50
C LEU A 256 8.65 -7.03 -8.65
N GLY A 257 7.32 -7.13 -8.73
CA GLY A 257 6.63 -7.74 -9.87
C GLY A 257 6.85 -6.98 -11.18
N LEU A 258 6.84 -5.64 -11.15
CA LEU A 258 7.17 -4.82 -12.33
C LEU A 258 8.63 -4.99 -12.76
N LEU A 259 9.55 -5.05 -11.79
CA LEU A 259 10.96 -5.33 -12.06
C LEU A 259 11.14 -6.69 -12.75
N LYS A 260 10.43 -7.71 -12.28
CA LYS A 260 10.40 -9.05 -12.87
C LYS A 260 9.85 -9.02 -14.30
N ASP A 261 8.77 -8.27 -14.57
CA ASP A 261 8.18 -8.14 -15.89
C ASP A 261 9.17 -7.46 -16.86
N GLU A 262 9.86 -6.40 -16.44
CA GLU A 262 10.90 -5.74 -17.24
C GLU A 262 12.06 -6.69 -17.59
N ILE A 263 12.54 -7.48 -16.62
CA ILE A 263 13.59 -8.48 -16.81
C ILE A 263 13.13 -9.53 -17.83
N ASN A 264 11.89 -9.99 -17.75
CA ASN A 264 11.32 -11.03 -18.59
C ASN A 264 11.19 -10.63 -20.07
N GLU A 265 11.11 -9.32 -20.36
CA GLU A 265 11.07 -8.81 -21.73
C GLU A 265 12.44 -8.79 -22.44
N LEU A 266 13.55 -8.95 -21.70
CA LEU A 266 14.91 -8.83 -22.20
C LEU A 266 15.56 -10.20 -22.43
N ASN A 267 16.57 -10.25 -23.32
CA ASN A 267 17.38 -11.44 -23.60
C ASN A 267 18.82 -11.06 -23.95
N GLY A 268 19.73 -12.02 -23.85
CA GLY A 268 21.11 -11.88 -24.22
C GLY A 268 21.80 -10.69 -23.54
N GLN A 269 22.60 -9.94 -24.28
CA GLN A 269 23.37 -8.82 -23.75
C GLN A 269 22.50 -7.73 -23.08
N LYS A 270 21.29 -7.49 -23.59
CA LYS A 270 20.40 -6.49 -23.00
C LYS A 270 19.94 -6.88 -21.58
N LEU A 271 19.75 -8.17 -21.35
CA LEU A 271 19.43 -8.68 -20.02
C LEU A 271 20.62 -8.51 -19.09
N VAL A 272 21.84 -8.88 -19.52
CA VAL A 272 23.06 -8.66 -18.74
C VAL A 272 23.23 -7.20 -18.33
N ASP A 273 23.14 -6.29 -19.31
CA ASP A 273 23.30 -4.84 -19.07
C ASP A 273 22.26 -4.30 -18.08
N LYS A 274 21.00 -4.76 -18.19
CA LYS A 274 19.92 -4.34 -17.28
C LYS A 274 20.16 -4.85 -15.87
N LEU A 275 20.55 -6.11 -15.68
CA LEU A 275 20.80 -6.69 -14.36
C LEU A 275 21.95 -5.97 -13.63
N HIS A 276 23.05 -5.70 -14.31
CA HIS A 276 24.15 -4.92 -13.75
C HIS A 276 23.71 -3.49 -13.41
N ALA A 277 22.88 -2.86 -14.23
CA ALA A 277 22.38 -1.52 -13.95
C ALA A 277 21.50 -1.49 -12.68
N ILE A 278 20.56 -2.43 -12.53
CA ILE A 278 19.71 -2.55 -11.35
C ILE A 278 20.57 -2.81 -10.09
N ALA A 279 21.50 -3.78 -10.16
CA ALA A 279 22.38 -4.08 -9.05
C ALA A 279 23.22 -2.86 -8.62
N ALA A 280 23.74 -2.11 -9.59
CA ALA A 280 24.50 -0.89 -9.33
C ALA A 280 23.63 0.21 -8.66
N GLU A 281 22.41 0.41 -9.11
CA GLU A 281 21.49 1.40 -8.50
C GLU A 281 21.10 1.01 -7.07
N ILE A 282 20.81 -0.28 -6.81
CA ILE A 282 20.54 -0.76 -5.45
C ILE A 282 21.76 -0.52 -4.56
N ARG A 283 22.97 -0.91 -4.99
CA ARG A 283 24.20 -0.69 -4.19
C ARG A 283 24.47 0.78 -3.93
N LYS A 284 24.27 1.63 -4.94
CA LYS A 284 24.42 3.07 -4.79
C LYS A 284 23.45 3.63 -3.73
N ALA A 285 22.18 3.18 -3.73
CA ALA A 285 21.23 3.55 -2.69
C ALA A 285 21.69 3.08 -1.30
N LEU A 286 22.19 1.84 -1.18
CA LEU A 286 22.71 1.30 0.08
C LEU A 286 24.00 1.95 0.56
N GLU A 287 24.85 2.44 -0.34
CA GLU A 287 26.08 3.19 -0.01
C GLU A 287 25.75 4.62 0.46
N ASN A 288 24.76 5.25 -0.14
CA ASN A 288 24.34 6.61 0.21
C ASN A 288 23.55 6.63 1.52
N SER A 289 22.73 5.60 1.78
CA SER A 289 22.06 5.45 3.07
C SER A 289 23.12 5.23 4.18
N GLN A 290 22.99 5.92 5.28
CA GLN A 290 23.93 5.78 6.41
C GLN A 290 23.62 4.57 7.29
N ILE A 291 22.83 3.62 6.77
CA ILE A 291 22.36 2.44 7.50
C ILE A 291 23.52 1.47 7.71
N PRO A 292 23.72 0.94 8.94
CA PRO A 292 24.83 0.06 9.27
C PRO A 292 24.71 -1.30 8.57
N GLU A 293 25.84 -1.99 8.44
CA GLU A 293 25.86 -3.42 8.06
C GLU A 293 25.16 -4.27 9.12
N GLY A 294 24.36 -5.26 8.66
CA GLY A 294 23.55 -6.11 9.53
C GLY A 294 22.12 -5.61 9.73
N ASP A 295 21.75 -4.47 9.15
CA ASP A 295 20.35 -4.09 9.05
C ASP A 295 19.59 -5.04 8.11
N PRO A 296 18.47 -5.64 8.53
CA PRO A 296 17.78 -6.66 7.76
C PRO A 296 17.28 -6.19 6.38
N LEU A 297 16.81 -4.95 6.27
CA LEU A 297 16.34 -4.38 4.98
C LEU A 297 17.53 -4.13 4.04
N ARG A 298 18.62 -3.57 4.58
CA ARG A 298 19.87 -3.37 3.84
C ARG A 298 20.42 -4.70 3.33
N ASP A 299 20.46 -5.72 4.18
CA ASP A 299 21.00 -7.05 3.85
C ASP A 299 20.13 -7.75 2.79
N ALA A 300 18.80 -7.64 2.86
CA ALA A 300 17.87 -8.18 1.87
C ALA A 300 18.08 -7.54 0.48
N LEU A 301 18.18 -6.22 0.40
CA LEU A 301 18.43 -5.49 -0.84
C LEU A 301 19.84 -5.75 -1.39
N LYS A 302 20.85 -5.83 -0.53
CA LYS A 302 22.21 -6.20 -0.92
C LYS A 302 22.26 -7.59 -1.53
N LYS A 303 21.59 -8.56 -0.91
CA LYS A 303 21.49 -9.93 -1.42
C LYS A 303 20.85 -9.95 -2.80
N LEU A 304 19.75 -9.21 -3.00
CA LEU A 304 19.11 -9.09 -4.30
C LEU A 304 20.07 -8.52 -5.37
N ALA A 305 20.81 -7.47 -5.04
CA ALA A 305 21.80 -6.89 -5.95
C ALA A 305 22.93 -7.86 -6.28
N ASP A 306 23.38 -8.65 -5.30
CA ASP A 306 24.45 -9.64 -5.49
C ASP A 306 23.98 -10.80 -6.38
N GLU A 307 22.72 -11.27 -6.25
CA GLU A 307 22.15 -12.27 -7.14
C GLU A 307 21.96 -11.73 -8.58
N PHE A 308 21.55 -10.49 -8.76
CA PHE A 308 21.47 -9.89 -10.08
C PHE A 308 22.82 -9.85 -10.79
N ASP A 309 23.88 -9.42 -10.14
CA ASP A 309 25.23 -9.42 -10.72
C ASP A 309 25.72 -10.84 -11.01
N LYS A 310 25.49 -11.78 -10.12
CA LYS A 310 25.88 -13.18 -10.30
C LYS A 310 25.19 -13.78 -11.54
N GLU A 311 23.90 -13.63 -11.68
CA GLU A 311 23.15 -14.14 -12.81
C GLU A 311 23.54 -13.42 -14.12
N ALA A 312 23.84 -12.11 -14.07
CA ALA A 312 24.35 -11.35 -15.20
C ALA A 312 25.74 -11.89 -15.66
N ASP A 313 26.65 -12.11 -14.72
CA ASP A 313 28.00 -12.62 -15.01
C ASP A 313 27.96 -14.06 -15.59
N GLU A 314 27.05 -14.91 -15.08
CA GLU A 314 26.86 -16.27 -15.59
C GLU A 314 26.29 -16.25 -17.01
N LEU A 315 25.29 -15.40 -17.28
CA LEU A 315 24.72 -15.20 -18.61
C LEU A 315 25.79 -14.67 -19.58
N GLN A 316 26.55 -13.64 -19.19
CA GLN A 316 27.64 -13.08 -20.01
C GLN A 316 28.66 -14.15 -20.38
N LYS A 317 29.09 -14.95 -19.42
CA LYS A 317 30.05 -16.06 -19.66
C LYS A 317 29.51 -17.12 -20.63
N ASN A 318 28.21 -17.36 -20.64
CA ASN A 318 27.58 -18.29 -21.56
C ASN A 318 27.42 -17.66 -22.97
N LEU A 319 27.06 -16.37 -23.05
CA LEU A 319 27.00 -15.62 -24.30
C LEU A 319 28.36 -15.57 -25.02
N ASP A 320 29.45 -15.40 -24.25
CA ASP A 320 30.83 -15.42 -24.79
C ASP A 320 31.20 -16.79 -25.39
N LYS A 321 30.50 -17.86 -24.97
CA LYS A 321 30.63 -19.22 -25.56
C LYS A 321 29.63 -19.47 -26.68
N GLY A 322 28.82 -18.48 -27.06
CA GLY A 322 27.78 -18.59 -28.06
C GLY A 322 26.51 -19.32 -27.58
N GLN A 323 26.29 -19.37 -26.27
CA GLN A 323 25.12 -20.01 -25.66
C GLN A 323 24.28 -18.93 -24.98
N ASP A 324 23.05 -18.72 -25.47
CA ASP A 324 22.09 -17.85 -24.82
C ASP A 324 21.27 -18.66 -23.80
N THR A 325 21.50 -18.39 -22.52
CA THR A 325 20.82 -19.01 -21.39
C THR A 325 19.84 -18.04 -20.69
N SER A 326 19.37 -17.01 -21.39
CA SER A 326 18.48 -15.98 -20.84
C SER A 326 17.26 -16.55 -20.14
N ASP A 327 16.63 -17.60 -20.67
CA ASP A 327 15.46 -18.21 -20.06
C ASP A 327 15.80 -18.87 -18.71
N GLN A 328 16.94 -19.53 -18.59
CA GLN A 328 17.41 -20.12 -17.34
C GLN A 328 17.73 -19.03 -16.32
N THR A 329 18.39 -17.96 -16.72
CA THR A 329 18.67 -16.79 -15.89
C THR A 329 17.40 -16.19 -15.34
N LYS A 330 16.36 -16.01 -16.15
CA LYS A 330 15.04 -15.51 -15.72
C LYS A 330 14.38 -16.43 -14.69
N ASP A 331 14.41 -17.74 -14.92
CA ASP A 331 13.85 -18.73 -14.00
C ASP A 331 14.55 -18.70 -12.62
N ASN A 332 15.84 -18.39 -12.57
CA ASN A 332 16.59 -18.21 -11.34
C ASN A 332 16.19 -16.90 -10.66
N LEU A 333 16.24 -15.79 -11.41
CA LEU A 333 15.88 -14.46 -10.91
C LEU A 333 14.45 -14.38 -10.38
N ASP A 334 13.52 -15.12 -10.97
CA ASP A 334 12.16 -15.22 -10.47
C ASP A 334 12.12 -15.69 -9.01
N LYS A 335 12.96 -16.66 -8.66
CA LYS A 335 13.05 -17.19 -7.28
C LYS A 335 13.77 -16.23 -6.35
N ASP A 336 14.85 -15.61 -6.85
CA ASP A 336 15.65 -14.68 -6.06
C ASP A 336 14.85 -13.41 -5.74
N ILE A 337 14.03 -12.92 -6.69
CA ILE A 337 13.10 -11.80 -6.47
C ILE A 337 11.98 -12.19 -5.49
N ASP A 338 11.41 -13.40 -5.61
CA ASP A 338 10.38 -13.87 -4.68
C ASP A 338 10.93 -14.04 -3.24
N GLU A 339 12.19 -14.51 -3.08
CA GLU A 339 12.89 -14.57 -1.79
C GLU A 339 13.15 -13.17 -1.24
N ALA A 340 13.68 -12.25 -2.06
CA ALA A 340 13.90 -10.87 -1.68
C ALA A 340 12.60 -10.16 -1.29
N ASN A 341 11.50 -10.39 -2.01
CA ASN A 341 10.18 -9.86 -1.65
C ASN A 341 9.80 -10.26 -0.23
N LYS A 342 10.01 -11.53 0.13
CA LYS A 342 9.74 -12.01 1.48
C LYS A 342 10.64 -11.33 2.50
N ASP A 343 11.96 -11.34 2.28
CA ASP A 343 12.95 -10.81 3.23
C ASP A 343 12.74 -9.29 3.46
N ILE A 344 12.42 -8.54 2.39
CA ILE A 344 12.10 -7.11 2.47
C ILE A 344 10.80 -6.90 3.25
N ASN A 345 9.73 -7.63 2.94
CA ASN A 345 8.44 -7.49 3.64
C ASN A 345 8.56 -7.89 5.12
N ASP A 346 9.29 -8.94 5.46
CA ASP A 346 9.55 -9.34 6.85
C ASP A 346 10.27 -8.21 7.61
N SER A 347 11.27 -7.57 6.97
CA SER A 347 11.98 -6.42 7.56
C SER A 347 11.08 -5.20 7.74
N ILE A 348 10.28 -4.86 6.74
CA ILE A 348 9.34 -3.73 6.79
C ILE A 348 8.28 -3.96 7.87
N ASN A 349 7.75 -5.17 7.98
CA ASN A 349 6.78 -5.53 9.01
C ASN A 349 7.38 -5.34 10.41
N GLN A 350 8.64 -5.76 10.61
CA GLN A 350 9.34 -5.55 11.87
C GLN A 350 9.50 -4.06 12.20
N GLN A 351 9.89 -3.23 11.22
CA GLN A 351 10.04 -1.80 11.42
C GLN A 351 8.69 -1.11 11.71
N ASN A 352 7.61 -1.55 11.05
CA ASN A 352 6.27 -1.05 11.34
C ASN A 352 5.81 -1.40 12.77
N LYS A 353 6.16 -2.60 13.26
CA LYS A 353 5.88 -3.00 14.65
C LYS A 353 6.70 -2.16 15.64
N ASN A 354 7.97 -1.93 15.38
CA ASN A 354 8.82 -1.07 16.22
C ASN A 354 8.25 0.35 16.31
N GLN A 355 7.76 0.89 15.19
CA GLN A 355 7.11 2.19 15.17
C GLN A 355 5.83 2.19 16.00
N ALA A 356 4.97 1.17 15.86
CA ALA A 356 3.74 1.04 16.63
C ALA A 356 4.02 0.92 18.14
N ALA A 357 5.04 0.16 18.53
CA ALA A 357 5.48 0.06 19.92
C ALA A 357 5.94 1.41 20.48
N GLY A 358 6.73 2.16 19.69
CA GLY A 358 7.16 3.50 20.05
C GLY A 358 6.00 4.49 20.22
N GLU A 359 5.00 4.46 19.33
CA GLU A 359 3.80 5.29 19.44
C GLU A 359 2.98 4.92 20.69
N THR A 360 2.78 3.63 20.96
CA THR A 360 2.10 3.14 22.16
C THR A 360 2.80 3.62 23.44
N ALA A 361 4.13 3.53 23.46
CA ALA A 361 4.93 4.00 24.59
C ALA A 361 4.80 5.53 24.82
N LYS A 362 4.88 6.33 23.74
CA LYS A 362 4.73 7.79 23.84
C LYS A 362 3.35 8.20 24.31
N ASP A 363 2.31 7.52 23.85
CA ASP A 363 0.93 7.75 24.31
C ASP A 363 0.78 7.43 25.81
N ALA A 364 1.44 6.38 26.28
CA ALA A 364 1.46 6.04 27.71
C ALA A 364 2.22 7.09 28.53
N LEU A 365 3.36 7.57 28.06
CA LEU A 365 4.10 8.64 28.71
C LEU A 365 3.28 9.94 28.82
N ASP A 366 2.50 10.28 27.80
CA ASP A 366 1.57 11.43 27.85
C ASP A 366 0.48 11.22 28.91
N GLN A 367 -0.03 10.00 29.06
CA GLN A 367 -1.00 9.69 30.11
C GLN A 367 -0.38 9.75 31.52
N MET A 368 0.89 9.37 31.69
CA MET A 368 1.62 9.48 32.95
C MET A 368 1.88 10.94 33.36
N LYS A 369 1.98 11.86 32.38
CA LYS A 369 2.18 13.29 32.62
C LYS A 369 1.06 13.90 33.46
N ASP A 370 -0.20 13.63 33.12
CA ASP A 370 -1.37 14.13 33.83
C ASP A 370 -2.40 12.99 34.08
N PRO A 371 -2.10 12.11 35.05
CA PRO A 371 -2.92 10.93 35.30
C PRO A 371 -4.31 11.24 35.83
N THR A 372 -4.59 12.50 36.21
CA THR A 372 -5.88 12.89 36.78
C THR A 372 -6.93 13.28 35.75
N GLN A 373 -6.54 13.59 34.51
CA GLN A 373 -7.46 13.96 33.42
C GLN A 373 -8.15 12.75 32.76
N ASN A 374 -7.59 11.56 32.88
CA ASN A 374 -8.11 10.35 32.21
C ASN A 374 -9.17 9.58 33.06
N GLY A 375 -9.60 10.13 34.19
CA GLY A 375 -10.58 9.53 35.10
C GLY A 375 -11.99 10.13 35.07
N GLN A 376 -12.36 10.88 34.02
CA GLN A 376 -13.72 11.44 33.85
C GLN A 376 -14.49 10.79 32.72
#